data_fa6dd26bb1170cbab02bccb5c0a088ad
#
_entry.id   fa6dd26bb1170cbab02bccb5c0a088ad
#
_cell.length_a   1.000
_cell.length_b   1.000
_cell.length_c   1.000
_cell.angle_alpha   90.00
_cell.angle_beta   90.00
_cell.angle_gamma   90.00
#
_symmetry.space_group_name_H-M   'P 1'
#
loop_
_entity.id
_entity.type
_entity.pdbx_description
1 polymer ?
#
loop_
_entity_poly.entity_id
_entity_poly.type
_entity_poly.pdbx_seq_one_letter_code
_entity_poly.pdbx_strand_id
1 'polypeptide(L)'
;MIILAATPIGNLGDVSRRLLEALGSVGIIAAEDTRTTIHLLSALGIENRPRLIPLHEHNEDARAGEIVALGREQDVLVLSDAGMPAISDPGFPLVAAAAAAGVTVTVIPGPSAVLTALAVSGLPTDRFTFEGFLPRKGRVAYFTGLAREPRTMVFFESPNRLPAALADLATALGPDRRAVVCRELTKLHEEVRRGTASELAEYFAEGARGEICLVVAGATPATASLPDGIGQVLALVAQGVRLKEASAEVAESTGLSRRDLYEGALAAR
;
A
#
# COMPACT_ATOMS: atom_id res chain seq x y z
N MET A 1 22.74 10.27 14.46
CA MET A 1 22.06 9.35 13.51
C MET A 1 20.73 9.92 13.05
N ILE A 2 20.13 9.35 12.01
CA ILE A 2 18.76 9.67 11.56
C ILE A 2 17.83 8.60 12.08
N ILE A 3 16.72 8.99 12.72
CA ILE A 3 15.76 8.11 13.36
C ILE A 3 14.40 8.37 12.74
N LEU A 4 13.94 7.49 11.84
CA LEU A 4 12.54 7.52 11.37
C LEU A 4 11.64 7.05 12.49
N ALA A 5 10.52 7.72 12.75
CA ALA A 5 9.62 7.27 13.80
C ALA A 5 8.15 7.37 13.37
N ALA A 6 7.43 6.26 13.56
CA ALA A 6 6.01 6.21 13.27
C ALA A 6 5.20 6.98 14.31
N THR A 7 4.31 7.85 13.83
CA THR A 7 3.34 8.58 14.65
C THR A 7 1.98 7.88 14.68
N PRO A 8 1.10 8.19 15.64
CA PRO A 8 -0.27 7.70 15.63
C PRO A 8 -1.03 8.06 14.36
N ILE A 9 -1.90 7.16 13.89
CA ILE A 9 -2.74 7.35 12.69
C ILE A 9 -4.17 7.83 13.03
N GLY A 10 -4.39 8.26 14.26
CA GLY A 10 -5.69 8.75 14.71
C GLY A 10 -5.98 8.54 16.19
N ASN A 11 -5.27 7.63 16.85
CA ASN A 11 -5.42 7.36 18.28
C ASN A 11 -4.10 7.57 19.01
N LEU A 12 -4.04 8.57 19.89
CA LEU A 12 -2.83 8.86 20.67
C LEU A 12 -2.41 7.69 21.57
N GLY A 13 -3.34 6.80 21.93
CA GLY A 13 -3.04 5.58 22.69
C GLY A 13 -2.14 4.59 21.97
N ASP A 14 -2.00 4.71 20.65
CA ASP A 14 -1.14 3.86 19.82
C ASP A 14 0.31 4.35 19.77
N VAL A 15 0.64 5.43 20.48
CA VAL A 15 2.01 5.94 20.56
C VAL A 15 2.93 4.92 21.21
N SER A 16 4.05 4.62 20.56
CA SER A 16 5.03 3.70 21.16
C SER A 16 5.79 4.38 22.33
N ARG A 17 6.14 3.58 23.35
CA ARG A 17 6.95 4.08 24.45
C ARG A 17 8.29 4.67 23.96
N ARG A 18 8.91 4.04 22.97
CA ARG A 18 10.17 4.52 22.38
C ARG A 18 10.00 5.87 21.69
N LEU A 19 8.84 6.12 21.05
CA LEU A 19 8.56 7.44 20.47
C LEU A 19 8.43 8.50 21.56
N LEU A 20 7.72 8.23 22.65
CA LEU A 20 7.60 9.16 23.79
C LEU A 20 8.98 9.52 24.37
N GLU A 21 9.84 8.52 24.60
CA GLU A 21 11.20 8.69 25.10
C GLU A 21 12.05 9.55 24.13
N ALA A 22 11.96 9.28 22.81
CA ALA A 22 12.67 10.05 21.79
C ALA A 22 12.18 11.51 21.72
N LEU A 23 10.86 11.75 21.70
CA LEU A 23 10.27 13.08 21.69
C LEU A 23 10.67 13.89 22.94
N GLY A 24 10.81 13.23 24.09
CA GLY A 24 11.21 13.87 25.34
C GLY A 24 12.67 14.30 25.40
N SER A 25 13.54 13.81 24.52
CA SER A 25 14.99 14.01 24.63
C SER A 25 15.68 14.55 23.37
N VAL A 26 15.10 14.35 22.17
CA VAL A 26 15.75 14.73 20.92
C VAL A 26 15.88 16.25 20.77
N GLY A 27 17.02 16.72 20.23
CA GLY A 27 17.26 18.15 20.00
C GLY A 27 16.71 18.67 18.67
N ILE A 28 16.54 17.78 17.66
CA ILE A 28 16.09 18.14 16.32
C ILE A 28 15.03 17.16 15.83
N ILE A 29 13.93 17.71 15.27
CA ILE A 29 12.92 16.95 14.55
C ILE A 29 12.78 17.50 13.13
N ALA A 30 12.97 16.64 12.12
CA ALA A 30 12.57 16.91 10.75
C ALA A 30 11.13 16.41 10.58
N ALA A 31 10.21 17.30 10.23
CA ALA A 31 8.77 17.03 10.22
C ALA A 31 8.12 17.44 8.91
N GLU A 32 7.16 16.66 8.44
CA GLU A 32 6.37 16.98 7.25
C GLU A 32 5.61 18.30 7.44
N ASP A 33 4.78 18.41 8.47
CA ASP A 33 4.20 19.67 8.93
C ASP A 33 4.61 19.94 10.39
N THR A 34 5.37 21.00 10.59
CA THR A 34 5.84 21.41 11.93
C THR A 34 4.69 21.77 12.87
N ARG A 35 3.55 22.21 12.34
CA ARG A 35 2.35 22.54 13.12
C ARG A 35 1.70 21.26 13.67
N THR A 36 1.56 20.23 12.85
CA THR A 36 1.09 18.90 13.26
C THR A 36 2.00 18.32 14.34
N THR A 37 3.31 18.45 14.17
CA THR A 37 4.30 18.01 15.17
C THR A 37 4.14 18.76 16.50
N ILE A 38 3.95 20.08 16.49
CA ILE A 38 3.70 20.86 17.71
C ILE A 38 2.42 20.41 18.42
N HIS A 39 1.35 20.14 17.65
CA HIS A 39 0.11 19.61 18.21
C HIS A 39 0.33 18.22 18.83
N LEU A 40 1.07 17.34 18.17
CA LEU A 40 1.41 16.00 18.69
C LEU A 40 2.18 16.11 20.03
N LEU A 41 3.23 16.92 20.08
CA LEU A 41 4.01 17.15 21.31
C LEU A 41 3.13 17.64 22.46
N SER A 42 2.25 18.61 22.17
CA SER A 42 1.32 19.15 23.16
C SER A 42 0.32 18.11 23.64
N ALA A 43 -0.30 17.36 22.73
CA ALA A 43 -1.30 16.35 23.04
C ALA A 43 -0.74 15.17 23.85
N LEU A 44 0.57 14.86 23.66
CA LEU A 44 1.28 13.85 24.42
C LEU A 44 1.90 14.37 25.74
N GLY A 45 1.74 15.66 26.06
CA GLY A 45 2.30 16.26 27.25
C GLY A 45 3.82 16.35 27.26
N ILE A 46 4.46 16.40 26.08
CA ILE A 46 5.92 16.50 25.93
C ILE A 46 6.36 17.94 26.16
N GLU A 47 7.17 18.15 27.19
CA GLU A 47 7.69 19.48 27.54
C GLU A 47 8.92 19.90 26.72
N ASN A 48 9.63 18.93 26.12
CA ASN A 48 10.77 19.17 25.24
C ASN A 48 10.39 20.13 24.09
N ARG A 49 11.33 21.01 23.70
CA ARG A 49 11.16 21.99 22.62
C ARG A 49 12.29 21.83 21.61
N PRO A 50 12.26 20.75 20.81
CA PRO A 50 13.28 20.52 19.79
C PRO A 50 13.24 21.59 18.69
N ARG A 51 14.36 21.79 18.02
CA ARG A 51 14.39 22.55 16.76
C ARG A 51 13.62 21.76 15.70
N LEU A 52 12.60 22.39 15.11
CA LEU A 52 11.81 21.78 14.02
C LEU A 52 12.37 22.23 12.66
N ILE A 53 12.56 21.26 11.77
CA ILE A 53 12.98 21.47 10.38
C ILE A 53 11.86 20.95 9.48
N PRO A 54 11.25 21.78 8.61
CA PRO A 54 10.23 21.29 7.68
C PRO A 54 10.86 20.38 6.61
N LEU A 55 10.28 19.20 6.43
CA LEU A 55 10.70 18.18 5.44
C LEU A 55 9.45 17.65 4.74
N HIS A 56 9.07 18.25 3.64
CA HIS A 56 7.90 17.90 2.84
C HIS A 56 8.28 17.60 1.39
N GLU A 57 7.41 16.98 0.63
CA GLU A 57 7.61 16.53 -0.76
C GLU A 57 8.29 17.59 -1.66
N HIS A 58 7.99 18.89 -1.46
CA HIS A 58 8.54 19.95 -2.30
C HIS A 58 9.96 20.40 -1.92
N ASN A 59 10.48 20.00 -0.75
CA ASN A 59 11.79 20.45 -0.28
C ASN A 59 12.74 19.33 0.15
N GLU A 60 12.27 18.06 0.21
CA GLU A 60 13.03 16.94 0.76
C GLU A 60 14.38 16.73 0.05
N ASP A 61 14.45 16.84 -1.27
CA ASP A 61 15.70 16.75 -2.03
C ASP A 61 16.71 17.84 -1.62
N ALA A 62 16.24 19.09 -1.51
CA ALA A 62 17.10 20.22 -1.14
C ALA A 62 17.55 20.17 0.33
N ARG A 63 16.73 19.60 1.22
CA ARG A 63 16.98 19.50 2.66
C ARG A 63 17.78 18.24 3.07
N ALA A 64 17.79 17.20 2.24
CA ALA A 64 18.44 15.93 2.57
C ALA A 64 19.89 16.13 3.01
N GLY A 65 20.68 16.91 2.28
CA GLY A 65 22.08 17.18 2.61
C GLY A 65 22.29 17.89 3.95
N GLU A 66 21.44 18.88 4.29
CA GLU A 66 21.46 19.59 5.57
C GLU A 66 21.17 18.62 6.73
N ILE A 67 20.10 17.82 6.60
CA ILE A 67 19.67 16.90 7.65
C ILE A 67 20.69 15.77 7.84
N VAL A 68 21.30 15.28 6.75
CA VAL A 68 22.39 14.28 6.81
C VAL A 68 23.62 14.85 7.56
N ALA A 69 23.99 16.11 7.32
CA ALA A 69 25.08 16.76 8.04
C ALA A 69 24.78 16.85 9.54
N LEU A 70 23.57 17.27 9.92
CA LEU A 70 23.12 17.30 11.32
C LEU A 70 23.12 15.89 11.95
N GLY A 71 22.70 14.87 11.18
CA GLY A 71 22.69 13.47 11.64
C GLY A 71 24.08 12.87 11.93
N ARG A 72 25.17 13.50 11.48
CA ARG A 72 26.55 13.14 11.86
C ARG A 72 26.91 13.65 13.23
N GLU A 73 26.36 14.77 13.64
CA GLU A 73 26.72 15.44 14.87
C GLU A 73 25.82 15.04 16.05
N GLN A 74 24.53 14.83 15.77
CA GLN A 74 23.53 14.49 16.77
C GLN A 74 22.38 13.67 16.17
N ASP A 75 21.50 13.16 17.02
CA ASP A 75 20.31 12.46 16.59
C ASP A 75 19.28 13.42 16.00
N VAL A 76 18.75 13.08 14.82
CA VAL A 76 17.66 13.78 14.16
C VAL A 76 16.47 12.82 14.04
N LEU A 77 15.37 13.16 14.68
CA LEU A 77 14.12 12.41 14.57
C LEU A 77 13.36 12.87 13.32
N VAL A 78 12.85 11.95 12.53
CA VAL A 78 12.06 12.22 11.32
C VAL A 78 10.64 11.73 11.52
N LEU A 79 9.68 12.63 11.36
CA LEU A 79 8.25 12.35 11.55
C LEU A 79 7.46 12.73 10.30
N SER A 80 6.48 11.91 9.93
CA SER A 80 5.35 12.29 9.07
C SER A 80 4.17 12.75 9.92
N ASP A 81 3.17 13.31 9.26
CA ASP A 81 1.95 13.78 9.93
C ASP A 81 1.18 12.63 10.58
N ALA A 82 1.18 11.44 9.96
CA ALA A 82 0.54 10.25 10.49
C ALA A 82 1.20 8.95 9.97
N GLY A 83 1.49 8.03 10.85
CA GLY A 83 2.06 6.73 10.47
C GLY A 83 3.55 6.74 10.25
N MET A 84 4.02 6.01 9.25
CA MET A 84 5.43 5.72 9.02
C MET A 84 6.02 6.68 7.98
N PRO A 85 7.05 7.49 8.33
CA PRO A 85 7.74 8.36 7.36
C PRO A 85 8.29 7.55 6.16
N ALA A 86 8.43 8.21 5.02
CA ALA A 86 8.92 7.66 3.75
C ALA A 86 8.00 6.61 3.08
N ILE A 87 6.79 6.38 3.60
CA ILE A 87 5.79 5.48 3.00
C ILE A 87 4.56 6.29 2.57
N SER A 88 4.52 6.75 1.33
CA SER A 88 3.60 7.78 0.78
C SER A 88 3.74 9.16 1.43
N ASP A 89 4.79 9.35 2.21
CA ASP A 89 5.16 10.56 2.92
C ASP A 89 6.60 10.92 2.56
N PRO A 90 7.05 12.16 2.80
CA PRO A 90 8.43 12.57 2.56
C PRO A 90 9.43 11.77 3.40
N GLY A 91 10.66 11.64 2.88
CA GLY A 91 11.77 11.03 3.60
C GLY A 91 12.61 10.03 2.80
N PHE A 92 12.12 9.48 1.69
CA PHE A 92 12.89 8.56 0.87
C PHE A 92 14.24 9.17 0.38
N PRO A 93 14.29 10.40 -0.20
CA PRO A 93 15.54 11.02 -0.61
C PRO A 93 16.52 11.23 0.57
N LEU A 94 15.99 11.58 1.75
CA LEU A 94 16.80 11.72 2.96
C LEU A 94 17.44 10.39 3.36
N VAL A 95 16.69 9.28 3.37
CA VAL A 95 17.21 7.95 3.70
C VAL A 95 18.28 7.52 2.69
N ALA A 96 18.02 7.73 1.39
CA ALA A 96 18.97 7.41 0.33
C ALA A 96 20.27 8.23 0.47
N ALA A 97 20.17 9.53 0.73
CA ALA A 97 21.31 10.42 0.95
C ALA A 97 22.11 10.04 2.20
N ALA A 98 21.43 9.68 3.30
CA ALA A 98 22.07 9.24 4.54
C ALA A 98 22.86 7.94 4.34
N ALA A 99 22.26 6.97 3.66
CA ALA A 99 22.91 5.70 3.34
C ALA A 99 24.15 5.92 2.45
N ALA A 100 24.04 6.74 1.40
CA ALA A 100 25.18 7.10 0.54
C ALA A 100 26.30 7.82 1.29
N ALA A 101 25.96 8.62 2.31
CA ALA A 101 26.91 9.37 3.14
C ALA A 101 27.46 8.58 4.34
N GLY A 102 27.09 7.30 4.52
CA GLY A 102 27.49 6.45 5.64
C GLY A 102 26.96 6.93 6.99
N VAL A 103 25.84 7.70 6.99
CA VAL A 103 25.17 8.12 8.24
C VAL A 103 24.19 7.01 8.65
N THR A 104 24.27 6.62 9.91
CA THR A 104 23.36 5.58 10.45
C THR A 104 21.91 6.04 10.40
N VAL A 105 21.07 5.19 9.79
CA VAL A 105 19.61 5.34 9.79
C VAL A 105 19.02 4.20 10.62
N THR A 106 18.10 4.53 11.52
CA THR A 106 17.35 3.56 12.32
C THR A 106 15.87 3.90 12.34
N VAL A 107 15.06 3.04 12.94
CA VAL A 107 13.61 3.23 12.99
C VAL A 107 13.03 2.93 14.38
N ILE A 108 12.06 3.75 14.76
CA ILE A 108 11.10 3.46 15.84
C ILE A 108 9.80 3.02 15.14
N PRO A 109 9.53 1.71 15.06
CA PRO A 109 8.33 1.20 14.41
C PRO A 109 7.08 1.55 15.20
N GLY A 110 5.96 1.64 14.51
CA GLY A 110 4.67 1.92 15.13
C GLY A 110 3.51 1.83 14.14
N PRO A 111 2.43 2.61 14.33
CA PRO A 111 1.22 2.52 13.54
C PRO A 111 1.46 2.70 12.04
N SER A 112 0.67 1.97 11.24
CA SER A 112 0.66 2.06 9.78
C SER A 112 -0.76 1.80 9.28
N ALA A 113 -1.35 2.77 8.57
CA ALA A 113 -2.69 2.62 8.01
C ALA A 113 -2.75 1.47 7.00
N VAL A 114 -1.69 1.25 6.22
CA VAL A 114 -1.57 0.16 5.24
C VAL A 114 -1.69 -1.20 5.91
N LEU A 115 -0.85 -1.46 6.92
CA LEU A 115 -0.83 -2.75 7.62
C LEU A 115 -2.08 -2.94 8.48
N THR A 116 -2.59 -1.87 9.10
CA THR A 116 -3.82 -1.92 9.89
C THR A 116 -5.02 -2.28 9.00
N ALA A 117 -5.18 -1.60 7.86
CA ALA A 117 -6.23 -1.90 6.89
C ALA A 117 -6.12 -3.34 6.36
N LEU A 118 -4.92 -3.78 6.01
CA LEU A 118 -4.68 -5.14 5.53
C LEU A 118 -5.06 -6.17 6.60
N ALA A 119 -4.65 -5.98 7.85
CA ALA A 119 -4.93 -6.89 8.96
C ALA A 119 -6.43 -7.06 9.24
N VAL A 120 -7.20 -5.97 9.14
CA VAL A 120 -8.66 -6.01 9.40
C VAL A 120 -9.48 -6.32 8.14
N SER A 121 -8.87 -6.38 6.95
CA SER A 121 -9.59 -6.56 5.69
C SER A 121 -10.31 -7.91 5.56
N GLY A 122 -9.69 -8.99 6.05
CA GLY A 122 -10.13 -10.36 5.81
C GLY A 122 -9.80 -10.85 4.38
N LEU A 123 -8.92 -10.15 3.65
CA LEU A 123 -8.33 -10.60 2.39
C LEU A 123 -6.97 -11.26 2.66
N PRO A 124 -6.42 -12.07 1.72
CA PRO A 124 -5.11 -12.69 1.89
C PRO A 124 -4.01 -11.66 2.18
N THR A 125 -3.17 -11.92 3.18
CA THR A 125 -2.15 -10.99 3.67
C THR A 125 -0.71 -11.45 3.44
N ASP A 126 -0.53 -12.70 2.99
CA ASP A 126 0.77 -13.33 2.75
C ASP A 126 1.59 -12.63 1.65
N ARG A 127 0.91 -12.10 0.64
CA ARG A 127 1.50 -11.32 -0.44
C ARG A 127 0.57 -10.17 -0.78
N PHE A 128 1.07 -8.94 -0.67
CA PHE A 128 0.30 -7.73 -1.00
C PHE A 128 1.20 -6.69 -1.69
N THR A 129 0.56 -5.69 -2.29
CA THR A 129 1.19 -4.49 -2.82
C THR A 129 0.58 -3.26 -2.18
N PHE A 130 1.41 -2.27 -1.91
CA PHE A 130 0.96 -0.93 -1.57
C PHE A 130 1.16 -0.02 -2.78
N GLU A 131 0.08 0.51 -3.29
CA GLU A 131 0.02 1.27 -4.56
C GLU A 131 -0.03 2.79 -4.33
N GLY A 132 -0.03 3.24 -3.05
CA GLY A 132 -0.11 4.65 -2.71
C GLY A 132 -1.50 5.25 -3.00
N PHE A 133 -1.53 6.55 -3.28
CA PHE A 133 -2.77 7.26 -3.62
C PHE A 133 -3.20 6.97 -5.06
N LEU A 134 -4.50 6.71 -5.25
CA LEU A 134 -5.08 6.55 -6.58
C LEU A 134 -4.88 7.81 -7.44
N PRO A 135 -4.57 7.66 -8.75
CA PRO A 135 -4.36 8.79 -9.64
C PRO A 135 -5.62 9.65 -9.75
N ARG A 136 -5.44 10.96 -9.91
CA ARG A 136 -6.56 11.91 -10.06
C ARG A 136 -7.29 11.76 -11.39
N LYS A 137 -6.62 11.26 -12.43
CA LYS A 137 -7.16 11.06 -13.77
C LYS A 137 -6.74 9.68 -14.28
N GLY A 138 -7.54 9.07 -15.17
CA GLY A 138 -7.20 7.80 -15.82
C GLY A 138 -7.26 6.58 -14.90
N ARG A 139 -8.05 6.60 -13.80
CA ARG A 139 -8.15 5.49 -12.85
C ARG A 139 -8.62 4.18 -13.49
N VAL A 140 -9.55 4.23 -14.45
CA VAL A 140 -9.99 3.00 -15.16
C VAL A 140 -8.82 2.33 -15.87
N ALA A 141 -7.98 3.09 -16.60
CA ALA A 141 -6.81 2.54 -17.26
C ALA A 141 -5.76 2.02 -16.24
N TYR A 142 -5.57 2.76 -15.14
CA TYR A 142 -4.70 2.35 -14.05
C TYR A 142 -5.15 1.02 -13.44
N PHE A 143 -6.41 0.89 -13.04
CA PHE A 143 -6.96 -0.36 -12.52
C PHE A 143 -6.93 -1.50 -13.57
N THR A 144 -7.19 -1.19 -14.85
CA THR A 144 -7.08 -2.19 -15.92
C THR A 144 -5.67 -2.78 -16.00
N GLY A 145 -4.63 -1.95 -15.79
CA GLY A 145 -3.25 -2.42 -15.68
C GLY A 145 -3.03 -3.39 -14.52
N LEU A 146 -3.81 -3.29 -13.45
CA LEU A 146 -3.77 -4.14 -12.27
C LEU A 146 -4.76 -5.31 -12.31
N ALA A 147 -5.50 -5.49 -13.41
CA ALA A 147 -6.57 -6.49 -13.49
C ALA A 147 -6.10 -7.93 -13.24
N ARG A 148 -4.83 -8.22 -13.55
CA ARG A 148 -4.20 -9.54 -13.37
C ARG A 148 -3.27 -9.62 -12.16
N GLU A 149 -3.18 -8.58 -11.33
CA GLU A 149 -2.35 -8.60 -10.12
C GLU A 149 -2.90 -9.66 -9.14
N PRO A 150 -2.15 -10.72 -8.82
CA PRO A 150 -2.64 -11.82 -7.99
C PRO A 150 -2.58 -11.49 -6.49
N ARG A 151 -1.80 -10.48 -6.09
CA ARG A 151 -1.64 -10.08 -4.69
C ARG A 151 -2.77 -9.16 -4.24
N THR A 152 -3.05 -9.13 -2.95
CA THR A 152 -3.92 -8.12 -2.36
C THR A 152 -3.28 -6.73 -2.55
N MET A 153 -4.05 -5.77 -3.00
CA MET A 153 -3.61 -4.40 -3.29
C MET A 153 -4.17 -3.44 -2.23
N VAL A 154 -3.34 -2.53 -1.74
CA VAL A 154 -3.73 -1.50 -0.77
C VAL A 154 -3.51 -0.13 -1.38
N PHE A 155 -4.52 0.74 -1.28
CA PHE A 155 -4.51 2.10 -1.83
C PHE A 155 -4.92 3.10 -0.76
N PHE A 156 -4.42 4.32 -0.86
CA PHE A 156 -5.00 5.47 -0.19
C PHE A 156 -5.92 6.23 -1.15
N GLU A 157 -7.01 6.76 -0.60
CA GLU A 157 -7.90 7.63 -1.36
C GLU A 157 -8.53 8.70 -0.46
N SER A 158 -8.87 9.84 -1.05
CA SER A 158 -9.62 10.88 -0.34
C SER A 158 -11.11 10.54 -0.29
N PRO A 159 -11.82 10.93 0.78
CA PRO A 159 -13.24 10.61 0.95
C PRO A 159 -14.11 11.19 -0.16
N ASN A 160 -13.76 12.38 -0.69
CA ASN A 160 -14.51 13.04 -1.77
C ASN A 160 -14.36 12.32 -3.12
N ARG A 161 -13.30 11.53 -3.31
CA ARG A 161 -13.01 10.80 -4.55
C ARG A 161 -13.45 9.34 -4.49
N LEU A 162 -13.73 8.83 -3.28
CA LEU A 162 -14.06 7.43 -3.04
C LEU A 162 -15.20 6.91 -3.91
N PRO A 163 -16.37 7.59 -4.05
CA PRO A 163 -17.46 7.09 -4.87
C PRO A 163 -17.04 6.82 -6.32
N ALA A 164 -16.38 7.80 -6.93
CA ALA A 164 -15.89 7.68 -8.30
C ALA A 164 -14.78 6.62 -8.42
N ALA A 165 -13.92 6.48 -7.41
CA ALA A 165 -12.87 5.46 -7.41
C ALA A 165 -13.44 4.04 -7.35
N LEU A 166 -14.49 3.80 -6.57
CA LEU A 166 -15.17 2.50 -6.48
C LEU A 166 -15.91 2.15 -7.78
N ALA A 167 -16.55 3.13 -8.42
CA ALA A 167 -17.20 2.93 -9.73
C ALA A 167 -16.17 2.60 -10.82
N ASP A 168 -15.03 3.31 -10.84
CA ASP A 168 -13.92 3.03 -11.76
C ASP A 168 -13.31 1.65 -11.52
N LEU A 169 -13.19 1.23 -10.24
CA LEU A 169 -12.70 -0.08 -9.84
C LEU A 169 -13.66 -1.19 -10.34
N ALA A 170 -14.97 -1.04 -10.11
CA ALA A 170 -15.97 -1.99 -10.60
C ALA A 170 -15.95 -2.13 -12.13
N THR A 171 -15.76 -1.01 -12.83
CA THR A 171 -15.64 -0.99 -14.28
C THR A 171 -14.41 -1.74 -14.79
N ALA A 172 -13.27 -1.53 -14.15
CA ALA A 172 -11.98 -2.03 -14.64
C ALA A 172 -11.65 -3.46 -14.17
N LEU A 173 -11.99 -3.79 -12.91
CA LEU A 173 -11.64 -5.08 -12.30
C LEU A 173 -12.83 -6.06 -12.23
N GLY A 174 -14.00 -5.61 -12.61
CA GLY A 174 -15.26 -6.35 -12.55
C GLY A 174 -16.08 -6.01 -11.29
N PRO A 175 -17.44 -6.04 -11.42
CA PRO A 175 -18.36 -5.67 -10.35
C PRO A 175 -18.22 -6.57 -9.11
N ASP A 176 -17.85 -7.84 -9.31
CA ASP A 176 -17.73 -8.85 -8.24
C ASP A 176 -16.35 -8.89 -7.57
N ARG A 177 -15.40 -8.01 -7.97
CA ARG A 177 -14.09 -7.92 -7.33
C ARG A 177 -14.26 -7.59 -5.85
N ARG A 178 -13.79 -8.47 -4.98
CA ARG A 178 -13.85 -8.24 -3.54
C ARG A 178 -12.95 -7.08 -3.13
N ALA A 179 -13.49 -6.20 -2.32
CA ALA A 179 -12.75 -5.07 -1.77
C ALA A 179 -13.22 -4.72 -0.36
N VAL A 180 -12.45 -3.89 0.33
CA VAL A 180 -12.72 -3.43 1.68
C VAL A 180 -12.37 -1.95 1.76
N VAL A 181 -13.32 -1.14 2.18
CA VAL A 181 -13.08 0.25 2.53
C VAL A 181 -12.87 0.34 4.03
N CYS A 182 -11.66 0.73 4.43
CA CYS A 182 -11.32 1.04 5.81
C CYS A 182 -11.33 2.57 5.96
N ARG A 183 -12.19 3.07 6.82
CA ARG A 183 -12.39 4.49 7.06
C ARG A 183 -12.08 4.83 8.50
N GLU A 184 -11.37 5.93 8.75
CA GLU A 184 -11.11 6.46 10.10
C GLU A 184 -10.53 5.39 11.05
N LEU A 185 -9.59 4.57 10.56
CA LEU A 185 -8.94 3.52 11.35
C LEU A 185 -8.37 4.09 12.65
N THR A 186 -8.57 3.37 13.75
CA THR A 186 -8.21 3.71 15.13
C THR A 186 -8.98 4.88 15.76
N LYS A 187 -9.84 5.58 15.01
CA LYS A 187 -10.59 6.75 15.46
C LYS A 187 -12.00 6.38 15.96
N LEU A 188 -12.69 7.34 16.57
CA LEU A 188 -14.04 7.15 17.11
C LEU A 188 -15.07 6.63 16.08
N HIS A 189 -14.91 7.02 14.81
CA HIS A 189 -15.82 6.65 13.73
C HIS A 189 -15.20 5.63 12.78
N GLU A 190 -14.37 4.72 13.31
CA GLU A 190 -13.79 3.63 12.54
C GLU A 190 -14.89 2.78 11.89
N GLU A 191 -14.69 2.52 10.59
CA GLU A 191 -15.57 1.66 9.82
C GLU A 191 -14.74 0.77 8.88
N VAL A 192 -15.03 -0.53 8.89
CA VAL A 192 -14.44 -1.51 7.97
C VAL A 192 -15.56 -2.17 7.18
N ARG A 193 -15.80 -1.64 5.97
CA ARG A 193 -16.88 -2.12 5.09
C ARG A 193 -16.31 -3.07 4.03
N ARG A 194 -16.77 -4.32 4.08
CA ARG A 194 -16.39 -5.37 3.12
C ARG A 194 -17.51 -5.59 2.13
N GLY A 195 -17.17 -5.88 0.87
CA GLY A 195 -18.15 -6.20 -0.17
C GLY A 195 -17.47 -6.44 -1.52
N THR A 196 -18.29 -6.52 -2.54
CA THR A 196 -17.86 -6.43 -3.94
C THR A 196 -17.65 -4.96 -4.34
N ALA A 197 -16.95 -4.74 -5.43
CA ALA A 197 -16.73 -3.39 -5.97
C ALA A 197 -18.05 -2.65 -6.23
N SER A 198 -19.07 -3.34 -6.75
CA SER A 198 -20.39 -2.77 -7.01
C SER A 198 -21.17 -2.46 -5.73
N GLU A 199 -21.18 -3.37 -4.75
CA GLU A 199 -21.84 -3.14 -3.45
C GLU A 199 -21.22 -1.95 -2.69
N LEU A 200 -19.89 -1.83 -2.73
CA LEU A 200 -19.21 -0.71 -2.10
C LEU A 200 -19.46 0.61 -2.85
N ALA A 201 -19.51 0.58 -4.20
CA ALA A 201 -19.84 1.75 -5.00
C ALA A 201 -21.26 2.26 -4.69
N GLU A 202 -22.23 1.35 -4.51
CA GLU A 202 -23.59 1.70 -4.11
C GLU A 202 -23.62 2.25 -2.68
N TYR A 203 -22.98 1.58 -1.74
CA TYR A 203 -22.97 1.98 -0.32
C TYR A 203 -22.37 3.38 -0.11
N PHE A 204 -21.30 3.70 -0.82
CA PHE A 204 -20.60 4.99 -0.71
C PHE A 204 -21.00 6.00 -1.79
N ALA A 205 -22.12 5.80 -2.49
CA ALA A 205 -22.58 6.68 -3.58
C ALA A 205 -22.72 8.16 -3.11
N GLU A 206 -23.22 8.38 -1.88
CA GLU A 206 -23.37 9.71 -1.29
C GLU A 206 -22.05 10.28 -0.71
N GLY A 207 -20.95 9.54 -0.86
CA GLY A 207 -19.64 9.95 -0.36
C GLY A 207 -19.29 9.40 1.01
N ALA A 208 -18.13 9.82 1.50
CA ALA A 208 -17.62 9.48 2.82
C ALA A 208 -16.97 10.70 3.48
N ARG A 209 -16.60 10.59 4.75
CA ARG A 209 -15.79 11.58 5.48
C ARG A 209 -14.61 10.89 6.13
N GLY A 210 -13.55 11.65 6.38
CA GLY A 210 -12.36 11.15 7.05
C GLY A 210 -11.34 10.54 6.09
N GLU A 211 -10.44 9.75 6.61
CA GLU A 211 -9.34 9.14 5.86
C GLU A 211 -9.73 7.73 5.39
N ILE A 212 -9.34 7.40 4.17
CA ILE A 212 -9.74 6.16 3.50
C ILE A 212 -8.50 5.34 3.13
N CYS A 213 -8.53 4.07 3.52
CA CYS A 213 -7.64 3.04 3.00
C CYS A 213 -8.51 1.99 2.29
N LEU A 214 -8.26 1.78 0.99
CA LEU A 214 -8.98 0.80 0.17
C LEU A 214 -8.11 -0.43 0.00
N VAL A 215 -8.63 -1.61 0.36
CA VAL A 215 -7.96 -2.90 0.17
C VAL A 215 -8.75 -3.69 -0.88
N VAL A 216 -8.06 -4.15 -1.92
CA VAL A 216 -8.68 -4.84 -3.06
C VAL A 216 -8.07 -6.23 -3.21
N ALA A 217 -8.91 -7.24 -3.34
CA ALA A 217 -8.46 -8.60 -3.56
C ALA A 217 -7.66 -8.72 -4.87
N GLY A 218 -6.62 -9.50 -4.86
CA GLY A 218 -5.90 -9.89 -6.07
C GLY A 218 -6.80 -10.60 -7.08
N ALA A 219 -6.34 -10.71 -8.31
CA ALA A 219 -6.99 -11.53 -9.31
C ALA A 219 -7.02 -12.99 -8.82
N THR A 220 -8.19 -13.59 -8.82
CA THR A 220 -8.25 -15.04 -8.75
C THR A 220 -7.55 -15.56 -10.00
N PRO A 221 -6.59 -16.50 -9.90
CA PRO A 221 -6.10 -17.17 -11.09
C PRO A 221 -7.33 -17.61 -11.88
N ALA A 222 -7.43 -17.16 -13.13
CA ALA A 222 -8.43 -17.75 -14.01
C ALA A 222 -8.17 -19.23 -13.93
N THR A 223 -9.09 -20.01 -13.33
CA THR A 223 -9.10 -21.45 -13.49
C THR A 223 -9.27 -21.62 -14.99
N ALA A 224 -8.16 -21.81 -15.69
CA ALA A 224 -8.21 -22.04 -17.12
C ALA A 224 -9.21 -23.20 -17.31
N SER A 225 -10.25 -22.97 -18.07
CA SER A 225 -11.18 -24.05 -18.36
C SER A 225 -10.42 -25.10 -19.16
N LEU A 226 -10.76 -26.38 -18.98
CA LEU A 226 -10.10 -27.43 -19.74
C LEU A 226 -10.17 -27.16 -21.27
N PRO A 227 -11.28 -26.66 -21.85
CA PRO A 227 -11.33 -26.23 -23.25
C PRO A 227 -10.32 -25.15 -23.62
N ASP A 228 -10.16 -24.10 -22.78
CA ASP A 228 -9.17 -23.05 -23.03
C ASP A 228 -7.74 -23.58 -22.95
N GLY A 229 -7.46 -24.44 -21.99
CA GLY A 229 -6.17 -25.13 -21.86
C GLY A 229 -5.86 -26.01 -23.08
N ILE A 230 -6.84 -26.74 -23.57
CA ILE A 230 -6.71 -27.54 -24.81
C ILE A 230 -6.41 -26.62 -26.00
N GLY A 231 -7.08 -25.48 -26.12
CA GLY A 231 -6.80 -24.49 -27.15
C GLY A 231 -5.37 -23.97 -27.11
N GLN A 232 -4.83 -23.69 -25.91
CA GLN A 232 -3.43 -23.27 -25.74
C GLN A 232 -2.45 -24.38 -26.15
N VAL A 233 -2.72 -25.64 -25.74
CA VAL A 233 -1.90 -26.79 -26.17
C VAL A 233 -1.86 -26.91 -27.69
N LEU A 234 -3.01 -26.82 -28.37
CA LEU A 234 -3.09 -26.90 -29.83
C LEU A 234 -2.34 -25.74 -30.51
N ALA A 235 -2.37 -24.53 -29.95
CA ALA A 235 -1.64 -23.40 -30.47
C ALA A 235 -0.11 -23.62 -30.37
N LEU A 236 0.39 -24.14 -29.26
CA LEU A 236 1.82 -24.51 -29.11
C LEU A 236 2.22 -25.63 -30.09
N VAL A 237 1.36 -26.61 -30.27
CA VAL A 237 1.60 -27.70 -31.25
C VAL A 237 1.65 -27.17 -32.68
N ALA A 238 0.79 -26.20 -33.04
CA ALA A 238 0.84 -25.55 -34.34
C ALA A 238 2.13 -24.78 -34.59
N GLN A 239 2.81 -24.34 -33.52
CA GLN A 239 4.13 -23.71 -33.54
C GLN A 239 5.29 -24.72 -33.56
N GLY A 240 5.02 -26.02 -33.60
CA GLY A 240 6.01 -27.09 -33.71
C GLY A 240 6.42 -27.75 -32.38
N VAL A 241 5.80 -27.34 -31.26
CA VAL A 241 6.06 -27.98 -29.95
C VAL A 241 5.42 -29.36 -29.91
N ARG A 242 6.10 -30.37 -29.34
CA ARG A 242 5.54 -31.71 -29.21
C ARG A 242 4.36 -31.70 -28.26
N LEU A 243 3.28 -32.43 -28.61
CA LEU A 243 2.03 -32.47 -27.80
C LEU A 243 2.27 -32.75 -26.32
N LYS A 244 3.19 -33.67 -25.99
CA LYS A 244 3.53 -34.03 -24.60
C LYS A 244 4.20 -32.87 -23.85
N GLU A 245 5.02 -32.07 -24.52
CA GLU A 245 5.73 -30.92 -23.99
C GLU A 245 4.77 -29.72 -23.84
N ALA A 246 3.97 -29.45 -24.87
CA ALA A 246 2.93 -28.42 -24.84
C ALA A 246 1.91 -28.66 -23.70
N SER A 247 1.48 -29.92 -23.51
CA SER A 247 0.57 -30.26 -22.40
C SER A 247 1.22 -30.10 -21.03
N ALA A 248 2.52 -30.32 -20.90
CA ALA A 248 3.24 -30.09 -19.64
C ALA A 248 3.38 -28.58 -19.34
N GLU A 249 3.74 -27.77 -20.33
CA GLU A 249 3.89 -26.33 -20.22
C GLU A 249 2.55 -25.64 -19.86
N VAL A 250 1.47 -26.01 -20.53
CA VAL A 250 0.13 -25.49 -20.21
C VAL A 250 -0.35 -25.97 -18.84
N ALA A 251 -0.07 -27.22 -18.45
CA ALA A 251 -0.40 -27.72 -17.11
C ALA A 251 0.31 -26.91 -16.01
N GLU A 252 1.59 -26.61 -16.19
CA GLU A 252 2.38 -25.82 -15.25
C GLU A 252 1.87 -24.38 -15.13
N SER A 253 1.50 -23.76 -16.24
CA SER A 253 1.00 -22.37 -16.26
C SER A 253 -0.44 -22.20 -15.79
N THR A 254 -1.29 -23.24 -15.97
CA THR A 254 -2.74 -23.16 -15.70
C THR A 254 -3.20 -23.92 -14.47
N GLY A 255 -2.38 -24.83 -13.94
CA GLY A 255 -2.78 -25.77 -12.87
C GLY A 255 -3.74 -26.87 -13.32
N LEU A 256 -4.04 -26.98 -14.62
CA LEU A 256 -4.88 -28.04 -15.16
C LEU A 256 -4.13 -29.39 -15.19
N SER A 257 -4.90 -30.49 -15.17
CA SER A 257 -4.34 -31.83 -15.29
C SER A 257 -3.63 -32.00 -16.64
N ARG A 258 -2.34 -32.28 -16.60
CA ARG A 258 -1.55 -32.57 -17.80
C ARG A 258 -2.14 -33.72 -18.64
N ARG A 259 -2.73 -34.72 -17.97
CA ARG A 259 -3.38 -35.83 -18.61
C ARG A 259 -4.60 -35.38 -19.40
N ASP A 260 -5.49 -34.58 -18.77
CA ASP A 260 -6.74 -34.16 -19.39
C ASP A 260 -6.48 -33.21 -20.56
N LEU A 261 -5.44 -32.33 -20.42
CA LEU A 261 -4.95 -31.50 -21.51
C LEU A 261 -4.43 -32.30 -22.70
N TYR A 262 -3.65 -33.34 -22.42
CA TYR A 262 -3.10 -34.21 -23.47
C TYR A 262 -4.21 -35.01 -24.18
N GLU A 263 -5.11 -35.66 -23.43
CA GLU A 263 -6.22 -36.44 -23.98
C GLU A 263 -7.20 -35.57 -24.75
N GLY A 264 -7.55 -34.37 -24.20
CA GLY A 264 -8.41 -33.40 -24.86
C GLY A 264 -7.82 -32.84 -26.16
N ALA A 265 -6.52 -32.49 -26.16
CA ALA A 265 -5.86 -32.01 -27.36
C ALA A 265 -5.65 -33.11 -28.42
N LEU A 266 -5.48 -34.36 -27.99
CA LEU A 266 -5.40 -35.51 -28.90
C LEU A 266 -6.75 -35.79 -29.58
N ALA A 267 -7.87 -35.64 -28.83
CA ALA A 267 -9.22 -35.81 -29.35
C ALA A 267 -9.68 -34.67 -30.28
N ALA A 268 -9.11 -33.49 -30.16
CA ALA A 268 -9.43 -32.30 -30.94
C ALA A 268 -8.56 -32.13 -32.21
N ARG A 269 -7.66 -33.07 -32.48
CA ARG A 269 -6.81 -33.12 -33.69
C ARG A 269 -7.51 -33.90 -34.80
#